data_60c9de78688d607dc64db65ba914550e
#
_entry.id   60c9de78688d607dc64db65ba914550e
#
_cell.length_a   1.000
_cell.length_b   1.000
_cell.length_c   1.000
_cell.angle_alpha   90.00
_cell.angle_beta   90.00
_cell.angle_gamma   90.00
#
_symmetry.space_group_name_H-M   'P 1'
#
loop_
_entity.id
_entity.type
_entity.pdbx_description
1 polymer ?
#
loop_
_entity_poly.entity_id
_entity_poly.type
_entity_poly.pdbx_seq_one_letter_code
_entity_poly.pdbx_strand_id
1 'polypeptide(L)'
;MRLHLFYFVLCFILLSCQSDKYHWKNQDDRMVLMSGKTVVGELNPSVTKGMNRTDQIEMLDSCTFKITCQYTALEDMETARINLDFVHKSASDYWMIPSVSYNGNNWGRGKEPKGAQQNGKWRTYSYRSTPIPGATYSEGTRFAVAMWSDVPQNEKESISCSLMPDRETTTHRLIWPEEEMPVMYAARDRYKPGYQKQEKLSKGETVTLTAYLSVCDVQPHHYAMHNFLHEAWERADKQETAIYPPAKIWELGLRYAKEYLWTKEGAFSGFTIGFSPDKSGEWSKRKGYEIGWCGQNASFANSLLFDYIKHNNKESLDKGVATLDAWAKLCRLPNGLFITNYDRISGQRSQIDNVVIDACNLGTAALNYFEATELVKACGLERPDYESLAFGICDFVRNDQQDNGVYGRGWYPNGECFYREGTIGCFMVPPMLEAFSRSKDSTYLSSATRAYDHYVSELKTKGYSTAGALDTWCIDKESSISLLHSALKLYNLTSNKEYLDDAVAVSYYLSTWL
;
A
#
# COMPACT_ATOMS: atom_id res chain seq x y z
N MET A 1 43.08 -45.69 -1.86
CA MET A 1 43.02 -44.41 -2.62
C MET A 1 42.27 -44.50 -3.94
N ARG A 2 41.41 -45.51 -4.18
CA ARG A 2 40.57 -45.64 -5.39
C ARG A 2 39.04 -45.58 -5.15
N LEU A 3 38.60 -45.61 -3.87
CA LEU A 3 37.17 -45.60 -3.53
C LEU A 3 36.57 -44.17 -3.36
N HIS A 4 37.41 -43.18 -3.04
CA HIS A 4 36.92 -41.80 -2.87
C HIS A 4 36.72 -41.02 -4.18
N LEU A 5 37.35 -41.46 -5.28
CA LEU A 5 37.21 -40.82 -6.57
C LEU A 5 35.88 -41.18 -7.26
N PHE A 6 35.30 -42.34 -6.94
CA PHE A 6 34.01 -42.79 -7.50
C PHE A 6 32.80 -42.07 -6.87
N TYR A 7 32.87 -41.73 -5.59
CA TYR A 7 31.82 -40.96 -4.91
C TYR A 7 31.77 -39.51 -5.36
N PHE A 8 32.91 -38.89 -5.69
CA PHE A 8 32.94 -37.50 -6.17
C PHE A 8 32.39 -37.36 -7.59
N VAL A 9 32.59 -38.34 -8.44
CA VAL A 9 32.04 -38.34 -9.81
C VAL A 9 30.53 -38.62 -9.80
N LEU A 10 30.01 -39.44 -8.89
CA LEU A 10 28.58 -39.71 -8.77
C LEU A 10 27.80 -38.52 -8.19
N CYS A 11 28.38 -37.74 -7.28
CA CYS A 11 27.78 -36.50 -6.77
C CYS A 11 27.71 -35.40 -7.84
N PHE A 12 28.68 -35.30 -8.75
CA PHE A 12 28.65 -34.33 -9.85
C PHE A 12 27.62 -34.69 -10.95
N ILE A 13 27.37 -35.99 -11.16
CA ILE A 13 26.36 -36.44 -12.15
C ILE A 13 24.94 -36.30 -11.60
N LEU A 14 24.72 -36.30 -10.29
CA LEU A 14 23.41 -36.06 -9.66
C LEU A 14 23.04 -34.57 -9.54
N LEU A 15 24.00 -33.66 -9.68
CA LEU A 15 23.76 -32.21 -9.68
C LEU A 15 23.44 -31.63 -11.07
N SER A 16 23.51 -32.44 -12.14
CA SER A 16 23.33 -31.97 -13.52
C SER A 16 22.00 -32.36 -14.18
N CYS A 17 21.02 -32.86 -13.43
CA CYS A 17 19.71 -33.27 -13.96
C CYS A 17 18.53 -32.75 -13.15
N GLN A 18 18.57 -31.50 -12.67
CA GLN A 18 17.33 -30.76 -12.47
C GLN A 18 17.01 -30.10 -13.81
N SER A 19 16.12 -30.70 -14.59
CA SER A 19 15.50 -30.02 -15.72
C SER A 19 14.82 -28.76 -15.17
N ASP A 20 15.18 -27.61 -15.70
CA ASP A 20 14.58 -26.35 -15.31
C ASP A 20 13.06 -26.50 -15.36
N LYS A 21 12.38 -26.18 -14.25
CA LYS A 21 10.93 -26.31 -14.13
C LYS A 21 10.21 -25.54 -15.24
N TYR A 22 10.77 -24.40 -15.61
CA TYR A 22 10.26 -23.53 -16.66
C TYR A 22 11.29 -23.41 -17.78
N HIS A 23 10.85 -23.54 -19.04
CA HIS A 23 11.71 -23.42 -20.21
C HIS A 23 10.96 -22.82 -21.39
N TRP A 24 11.68 -22.10 -22.25
CA TRP A 24 11.15 -21.54 -23.48
C TRP A 24 11.26 -22.51 -24.64
N LYS A 25 10.23 -22.52 -25.47
CA LYS A 25 10.19 -23.33 -26.70
C LYS A 25 9.73 -22.44 -27.84
N ASN A 26 10.42 -22.51 -28.98
CA ASN A 26 9.93 -21.91 -30.22
C ASN A 26 8.88 -22.87 -30.83
N GLN A 27 7.68 -22.34 -31.06
CA GLN A 27 6.58 -23.08 -31.67
C GLN A 27 5.87 -22.15 -32.67
N ASP A 28 5.92 -22.48 -33.96
CA ASP A 28 5.28 -21.70 -35.03
C ASP A 28 5.62 -20.21 -34.97
N ASP A 29 6.91 -19.88 -34.89
CA ASP A 29 7.47 -18.53 -34.74
C ASP A 29 7.05 -17.76 -33.48
N ARG A 30 6.55 -18.47 -32.47
CA ARG A 30 6.20 -17.90 -31.16
C ARG A 30 7.08 -18.49 -30.08
N MET A 31 7.48 -17.64 -29.14
CA MET A 31 8.17 -18.09 -27.93
C MET A 31 7.15 -18.46 -26.86
N VAL A 32 7.06 -19.76 -26.57
CA VAL A 32 6.11 -20.32 -25.60
C VAL A 32 6.85 -20.74 -24.33
N LEU A 33 6.40 -20.24 -23.19
CA LEU A 33 6.92 -20.64 -21.89
C LEU A 33 6.18 -21.89 -21.41
N MET A 34 6.93 -22.90 -21.08
CA MET A 34 6.45 -24.21 -20.66
C MET A 34 6.83 -24.53 -19.22
N SER A 35 5.96 -25.24 -18.50
CA SER A 35 6.27 -25.97 -17.27
C SER A 35 6.01 -27.46 -17.51
N GLY A 36 7.08 -28.23 -17.76
CA GLY A 36 6.95 -29.58 -18.27
C GLY A 36 6.22 -29.62 -19.61
N LYS A 37 5.01 -30.25 -19.65
CA LYS A 37 4.14 -30.28 -20.84
C LYS A 37 3.06 -29.21 -20.85
N THR A 38 2.94 -28.41 -19.78
CA THR A 38 1.90 -27.40 -19.65
C THR A 38 2.39 -26.08 -20.21
N VAL A 39 1.58 -25.45 -21.06
CA VAL A 39 1.83 -24.07 -21.51
C VAL A 39 1.48 -23.12 -20.37
N VAL A 40 2.43 -22.30 -19.96
CA VAL A 40 2.23 -21.20 -19.00
C VAL A 40 1.71 -19.97 -19.73
N GLY A 41 2.39 -19.61 -20.81
CA GLY A 41 2.04 -18.46 -21.61
C GLY A 41 2.90 -18.34 -22.86
N GLU A 42 2.65 -17.30 -23.62
CA GLU A 42 3.40 -17.02 -24.85
C GLU A 42 3.81 -15.55 -24.92
N LEU A 43 5.01 -15.31 -25.39
CA LEU A 43 5.47 -13.99 -25.77
C LEU A 43 4.91 -13.69 -27.18
N ASN A 44 3.90 -12.82 -27.23
CA ASN A 44 3.28 -12.45 -28.48
C ASN A 44 3.92 -11.13 -28.98
N PRO A 45 4.72 -11.19 -30.05
CA PRO A 45 5.27 -9.99 -30.62
C PRO A 45 4.19 -9.24 -31.39
N SER A 46 3.81 -8.06 -30.97
CA SER A 46 3.17 -7.16 -31.90
C SER A 46 4.24 -6.72 -32.91
N VAL A 47 4.16 -7.20 -34.13
CA VAL A 47 5.02 -6.71 -35.19
C VAL A 47 4.54 -5.32 -35.56
N THR A 48 5.26 -4.29 -35.09
CA THR A 48 5.04 -2.94 -35.57
C THR A 48 5.42 -2.86 -37.04
N LYS A 49 4.47 -2.52 -37.89
CA LYS A 49 4.73 -2.35 -39.34
C LYS A 49 5.89 -1.40 -39.55
N GLY A 50 6.85 -1.75 -40.40
CA GLY A 50 8.03 -0.92 -40.66
C GLY A 50 9.19 -1.14 -39.66
N MET A 51 9.11 -2.14 -38.79
CA MET A 51 10.22 -2.48 -37.89
C MET A 51 10.63 -3.95 -38.03
N ASN A 52 11.90 -4.21 -37.79
CA ASN A 52 12.43 -5.55 -37.55
C ASN A 52 12.60 -5.75 -36.03
N ARG A 53 12.41 -6.98 -35.56
CA ARG A 53 12.54 -7.34 -34.14
C ARG A 53 13.50 -8.50 -33.95
N THR A 54 14.35 -8.39 -32.92
CA THR A 54 15.19 -9.49 -32.42
C THR A 54 14.97 -9.64 -30.92
N ASP A 55 14.87 -10.87 -30.45
CA ASP A 55 14.60 -11.20 -29.05
C ASP A 55 15.76 -11.98 -28.45
N GLN A 56 16.08 -11.63 -27.22
CA GLN A 56 16.98 -12.39 -26.37
C GLN A 56 16.26 -12.70 -25.06
N ILE A 57 16.27 -13.96 -24.66
CA ILE A 57 15.69 -14.42 -23.39
C ILE A 57 16.81 -15.07 -22.58
N GLU A 58 17.01 -14.55 -21.38
CA GLU A 58 17.99 -15.02 -20.41
C GLU A 58 17.26 -15.51 -19.18
N MET A 59 17.58 -16.72 -18.70
CA MET A 59 17.08 -17.21 -17.43
C MET A 59 18.00 -16.70 -16.31
N LEU A 60 17.43 -15.93 -15.37
CA LEU A 60 18.15 -15.30 -14.26
C LEU A 60 18.21 -16.22 -13.04
N ASP A 61 17.12 -16.95 -12.81
CA ASP A 61 16.98 -17.97 -11.77
C ASP A 61 15.94 -19.01 -12.20
N SER A 62 15.54 -19.89 -11.30
CA SER A 62 14.62 -21.02 -11.61
C SER A 62 13.21 -20.61 -12.04
N CYS A 63 12.82 -19.34 -11.88
CA CYS A 63 11.47 -18.84 -12.15
C CYS A 63 11.43 -17.44 -12.77
N THR A 64 12.56 -16.77 -12.97
CA THR A 64 12.63 -15.41 -13.49
C THR A 64 13.47 -15.32 -14.76
N PHE A 65 12.93 -14.64 -15.75
CA PHE A 65 13.54 -14.43 -17.05
C PHE A 65 13.70 -12.95 -17.35
N LYS A 66 14.81 -12.57 -17.96
CA LYS A 66 15.00 -11.28 -18.61
C LYS A 66 14.74 -11.41 -20.09
N ILE A 67 13.82 -10.62 -20.60
CA ILE A 67 13.43 -10.59 -22.02
C ILE A 67 13.86 -9.25 -22.58
N THR A 68 14.78 -9.27 -23.54
CA THR A 68 15.25 -8.07 -24.24
C THR A 68 14.77 -8.12 -25.67
N CYS A 69 13.90 -7.19 -26.04
CA CYS A 69 13.36 -7.07 -27.40
C CYS A 69 13.91 -5.81 -28.06
N GLN A 70 14.63 -5.98 -29.14
CA GLN A 70 15.23 -4.91 -29.92
C GLN A 70 14.46 -4.69 -31.21
N TYR A 71 13.97 -3.47 -31.42
CA TYR A 71 13.16 -3.07 -32.57
C TYR A 71 13.94 -2.07 -33.40
N THR A 72 14.24 -2.41 -34.66
CA THR A 72 14.99 -1.55 -35.61
C THR A 72 14.05 -1.03 -36.68
N ALA A 73 13.96 0.27 -36.87
CA ALA A 73 13.16 0.89 -37.92
C ALA A 73 13.72 0.56 -39.31
N LEU A 74 12.86 0.03 -40.20
CA LEU A 74 13.22 -0.30 -41.59
C LEU A 74 13.08 0.90 -42.55
N GLU A 75 12.33 1.92 -42.12
CA GLU A 75 12.04 3.16 -42.81
C GLU A 75 11.90 4.31 -41.79
N ASP A 76 11.88 5.56 -42.24
CA ASP A 76 11.62 6.70 -41.37
C ASP A 76 10.16 6.64 -40.87
N MET A 77 9.95 6.76 -39.57
CA MET A 77 8.66 6.67 -38.92
C MET A 77 8.33 7.98 -38.22
N GLU A 78 7.26 8.66 -38.62
CA GLU A 78 6.77 9.88 -37.97
C GLU A 78 6.15 9.60 -36.58
N THR A 79 5.58 8.40 -36.40
CA THR A 79 5.04 7.93 -35.14
C THR A 79 5.37 6.45 -34.98
N ALA A 80 6.15 6.14 -33.94
CA ALA A 80 6.47 4.77 -33.60
C ALA A 80 5.75 4.35 -32.32
N ARG A 81 5.21 3.13 -32.29
CA ARG A 81 4.59 2.53 -31.10
C ARG A 81 4.90 1.04 -31.06
N ILE A 82 5.30 0.56 -29.90
CA ILE A 82 5.68 -0.81 -29.66
C ILE A 82 4.90 -1.34 -28.47
N ASN A 83 4.34 -2.53 -28.59
CA ASN A 83 3.76 -3.29 -27.50
C ASN A 83 4.54 -4.59 -27.31
N LEU A 84 4.94 -4.89 -26.10
CA LEU A 84 5.52 -6.17 -25.71
C LEU A 84 4.53 -6.89 -24.82
N ASP A 85 3.92 -7.95 -25.35
CA ASP A 85 2.86 -8.71 -24.70
C ASP A 85 3.37 -10.08 -24.25
N PHE A 86 3.09 -10.43 -23.00
CA PHE A 86 3.11 -11.80 -22.53
C PHE A 86 1.66 -12.24 -22.24
N VAL A 87 1.20 -13.28 -22.91
CA VAL A 87 -0.16 -13.81 -22.77
C VAL A 87 -0.13 -15.02 -21.86
N HIS A 88 -0.49 -14.84 -20.59
CA HIS A 88 -0.70 -15.93 -19.63
C HIS A 88 -1.92 -16.77 -20.07
N LYS A 89 -1.73 -18.07 -20.30
CA LYS A 89 -2.75 -19.00 -20.81
C LYS A 89 -3.67 -19.52 -19.71
N SER A 90 -4.21 -18.60 -18.93
CA SER A 90 -5.20 -18.87 -17.89
C SER A 90 -6.09 -17.65 -17.69
N ALA A 91 -7.37 -17.87 -17.42
CA ALA A 91 -8.19 -16.87 -16.76
C ALA A 91 -7.56 -16.54 -15.40
N SER A 92 -7.65 -15.30 -14.98
CA SER A 92 -7.09 -14.87 -13.70
C SER A 92 -8.16 -14.84 -12.62
N ASP A 93 -7.90 -15.60 -11.55
CA ASP A 93 -8.70 -15.56 -10.33
C ASP A 93 -8.36 -14.33 -9.46
N TYR A 94 -7.10 -13.90 -9.54
CA TYR A 94 -6.62 -12.67 -8.92
C TYR A 94 -5.63 -11.96 -9.86
N TRP A 95 -5.70 -10.62 -9.90
CA TRP A 95 -4.78 -9.83 -10.70
C TRP A 95 -4.63 -8.41 -10.14
N MET A 96 -3.44 -7.83 -10.35
CA MET A 96 -3.15 -6.48 -9.89
C MET A 96 -2.18 -5.73 -10.81
N ILE A 97 -2.33 -4.43 -10.80
CA ILE A 97 -1.30 -3.45 -11.17
C ILE A 97 -0.92 -2.78 -9.85
N PRO A 98 0.26 -3.03 -9.29
CA PRO A 98 0.66 -2.55 -7.96
C PRO A 98 0.37 -1.08 -7.76
N SER A 99 -0.20 -0.69 -6.60
CA SER A 99 -0.62 0.67 -6.25
C SER A 99 -1.77 1.26 -7.10
N VAL A 100 -2.21 0.58 -8.14
CA VAL A 100 -3.18 1.12 -9.12
C VAL A 100 -4.49 0.35 -9.11
N SER A 101 -4.43 -0.97 -9.23
CA SER A 101 -5.63 -1.81 -9.40
C SER A 101 -5.47 -3.18 -8.78
N TYR A 102 -6.46 -3.60 -8.00
CA TYR A 102 -6.59 -4.91 -7.38
C TYR A 102 -7.94 -5.50 -7.78
N ASN A 103 -7.95 -6.55 -8.60
CA ASN A 103 -9.17 -7.14 -9.19
C ASN A 103 -10.12 -6.09 -9.81
N GLY A 104 -9.54 -5.06 -10.48
CA GLY A 104 -10.31 -4.01 -11.14
C GLY A 104 -10.91 -2.96 -10.22
N ASN A 105 -10.53 -2.93 -8.95
CA ASN A 105 -11.05 -1.99 -7.94
C ASN A 105 -12.59 -2.06 -7.87
N ASN A 106 -13.12 -3.26 -7.74
CA ASN A 106 -14.58 -3.50 -7.75
C ASN A 106 -15.25 -3.31 -6.37
N TRP A 107 -14.46 -2.99 -5.33
CA TRP A 107 -14.99 -2.64 -4.02
C TRP A 107 -15.26 -1.14 -3.93
N GLY A 108 -16.36 -0.77 -3.25
CA GLY A 108 -16.69 0.63 -3.00
C GLY A 108 -18.13 0.99 -3.37
N ARG A 109 -18.41 2.28 -3.57
CA ARG A 109 -19.73 2.83 -3.83
C ARG A 109 -19.93 3.30 -5.29
N GLY A 110 -19.05 2.93 -6.20
CA GLY A 110 -19.14 3.22 -7.62
C GLY A 110 -18.59 4.57 -8.05
N LYS A 111 -18.01 5.34 -7.13
CA LYS A 111 -17.31 6.61 -7.40
C LYS A 111 -15.79 6.50 -7.37
N GLU A 112 -15.30 5.34 -7.00
CA GLU A 112 -13.90 5.04 -6.83
C GLU A 112 -13.21 4.85 -8.19
N PRO A 113 -11.87 5.05 -8.26
CA PRO A 113 -11.13 4.84 -9.49
C PRO A 113 -11.30 3.43 -10.02
N LYS A 114 -11.72 3.30 -11.28
CA LYS A 114 -11.73 2.01 -11.97
C LYS A 114 -10.32 1.66 -12.41
N GLY A 115 -9.85 0.49 -11.98
CA GLY A 115 -8.46 0.10 -12.19
C GLY A 115 -8.16 -0.38 -13.61
N ALA A 116 -8.97 -1.27 -14.17
CA ALA A 116 -8.61 -1.97 -15.41
C ALA A 116 -9.20 -1.34 -16.66
N GLN A 117 -10.45 -0.93 -16.62
CA GLN A 117 -11.18 -0.44 -17.78
C GLN A 117 -11.89 0.89 -17.50
N GLN A 118 -11.98 1.69 -18.55
CA GLN A 118 -12.79 2.89 -18.58
C GLN A 118 -13.63 2.91 -19.87
N ASN A 119 -14.95 2.94 -19.73
CA ASN A 119 -15.89 2.93 -20.85
C ASN A 119 -15.63 1.77 -21.86
N GLY A 120 -15.38 0.57 -21.35
CA GLY A 120 -15.09 -0.64 -22.14
C GLY A 120 -13.72 -0.68 -22.79
N LYS A 121 -12.83 0.29 -22.54
CA LYS A 121 -11.45 0.28 -23.03
C LYS A 121 -10.49 -0.03 -21.89
N TRP A 122 -9.51 -0.88 -22.16
CA TRP A 122 -8.42 -1.17 -21.24
C TRP A 122 -7.60 0.10 -20.99
N ARG A 123 -7.25 0.31 -19.73
CA ARG A 123 -6.42 1.44 -19.33
C ARG A 123 -4.94 1.10 -19.46
N THR A 124 -4.18 2.12 -19.81
CA THR A 124 -2.72 2.09 -19.77
C THR A 124 -2.22 3.05 -18.69
N TYR A 125 -1.13 2.71 -18.03
CA TYR A 125 -0.56 3.46 -16.93
C TYR A 125 0.91 3.72 -17.18
N SER A 126 1.33 4.98 -17.01
CA SER A 126 2.75 5.34 -17.01
C SER A 126 3.52 4.49 -15.99
N TYR A 127 4.78 4.18 -16.27
CA TYR A 127 5.68 3.53 -15.32
C TYR A 127 5.79 4.28 -13.99
N ARG A 128 5.53 5.60 -13.99
CA ARG A 128 5.52 6.44 -12.78
C ARG A 128 4.32 6.19 -11.87
N SER A 129 3.28 5.56 -12.40
CA SER A 129 2.06 5.24 -11.65
C SER A 129 2.18 3.97 -10.81
N THR A 130 3.25 3.19 -11.02
CA THR A 130 3.52 1.95 -10.31
C THR A 130 4.84 2.03 -9.53
N PRO A 131 4.92 1.50 -8.30
CA PRO A 131 6.15 1.53 -7.50
C PRO A 131 7.27 0.70 -8.14
N ILE A 132 6.92 -0.37 -8.85
CA ILE A 132 7.83 -1.15 -9.68
C ILE A 132 7.48 -0.82 -11.14
N PRO A 133 8.42 -0.28 -11.95
CA PRO A 133 8.13 0.25 -13.27
C PRO A 133 7.41 -0.74 -14.18
N GLY A 134 6.22 -0.37 -14.63
CA GLY A 134 5.43 -1.17 -15.55
C GLY A 134 4.92 -2.50 -14.99
N ALA A 135 4.91 -2.68 -13.67
CA ALA A 135 4.57 -3.94 -13.05
C ALA A 135 3.10 -4.33 -13.24
N THR A 136 2.91 -5.60 -13.59
CA THR A 136 1.61 -6.27 -13.71
C THR A 136 1.72 -7.68 -13.13
N TYR A 137 0.68 -8.17 -12.45
CA TYR A 137 0.65 -9.48 -11.82
C TYR A 137 -0.69 -10.17 -12.03
N SER A 138 -0.67 -11.48 -12.25
CA SER A 138 -1.88 -12.30 -12.35
C SER A 138 -1.69 -13.70 -11.79
N GLU A 139 -2.74 -14.25 -11.18
CA GLU A 139 -2.83 -15.65 -10.74
C GLU A 139 -3.92 -16.34 -11.53
N GLY A 140 -3.56 -17.41 -12.22
CA GLY A 140 -4.50 -18.33 -12.84
C GLY A 140 -4.73 -19.56 -11.95
N THR A 141 -5.26 -20.62 -12.53
CA THR A 141 -5.57 -21.86 -11.78
C THR A 141 -4.31 -22.54 -11.21
N ARG A 142 -3.17 -22.42 -11.89
CA ARG A 142 -1.93 -23.13 -11.51
C ARG A 142 -0.73 -22.21 -11.35
N PHE A 143 -0.60 -21.22 -12.20
CA PHE A 143 0.58 -20.36 -12.25
C PHE A 143 0.24 -18.93 -11.90
N ALA A 144 1.14 -18.29 -11.17
CA ALA A 144 1.21 -16.85 -10.98
C ALA A 144 2.28 -16.28 -11.92
N VAL A 145 1.97 -15.17 -12.55
CA VAL A 145 2.83 -14.48 -13.52
C VAL A 145 2.95 -13.01 -13.13
N ALA A 146 4.18 -12.51 -13.09
CA ALA A 146 4.47 -11.08 -12.99
C ALA A 146 5.33 -10.63 -14.17
N MET A 147 5.08 -9.42 -14.68
CA MET A 147 5.93 -8.76 -15.66
C MET A 147 6.20 -7.33 -15.23
N TRP A 148 7.46 -6.87 -15.32
CA TRP A 148 7.89 -5.50 -15.00
C TRP A 148 9.11 -5.11 -15.83
N SER A 149 9.61 -3.91 -15.66
CA SER A 149 10.77 -3.37 -16.39
C SER A 149 11.73 -2.66 -15.46
N ASP A 150 12.89 -2.26 -16.00
CA ASP A 150 13.81 -1.35 -15.33
C ASP A 150 13.23 0.07 -15.27
N VAL A 151 13.79 0.88 -14.37
CA VAL A 151 13.51 2.32 -14.33
C VAL A 151 14.07 2.96 -15.61
N PRO A 152 13.25 3.63 -16.45
CA PRO A 152 13.75 4.36 -17.59
C PRO A 152 14.79 5.41 -17.20
N GLN A 153 15.91 5.44 -17.92
CA GLN A 153 17.02 6.34 -17.62
C GLN A 153 16.81 7.76 -18.19
N ASN A 154 15.92 7.88 -19.15
CA ASN A 154 15.56 9.15 -19.79
C ASN A 154 14.14 9.12 -20.35
N GLU A 155 13.64 10.28 -20.78
CA GLU A 155 12.28 10.43 -21.30
C GLU A 155 11.98 9.61 -22.56
N LYS A 156 12.99 9.33 -23.40
CA LYS A 156 12.81 8.49 -24.61
C LYS A 156 12.63 7.01 -24.29
N GLU A 157 13.11 6.55 -23.13
CA GLU A 157 12.96 5.18 -22.67
C GLU A 157 11.67 4.97 -21.88
N SER A 158 10.90 6.03 -21.62
CA SER A 158 9.70 5.95 -20.78
C SER A 158 8.64 5.04 -21.38
N ILE A 159 8.07 4.21 -20.54
CA ILE A 159 7.13 3.14 -20.90
C ILE A 159 5.83 3.27 -20.11
N SER A 160 4.86 2.48 -20.54
CA SER A 160 3.62 2.25 -19.81
C SER A 160 3.32 0.77 -19.70
N CYS A 161 2.37 0.42 -18.84
CA CYS A 161 1.86 -0.94 -18.74
C CYS A 161 0.33 -0.99 -18.87
N SER A 162 -0.15 -2.18 -19.18
CA SER A 162 -1.57 -2.53 -19.14
C SER A 162 -1.71 -4.00 -18.73
N LEU A 163 -2.80 -4.31 -18.03
CA LEU A 163 -3.16 -5.69 -17.69
C LEU A 163 -4.58 -5.95 -18.16
N MET A 164 -4.74 -6.99 -18.97
CA MET A 164 -5.99 -7.26 -19.69
C MET A 164 -6.44 -8.70 -19.40
N PRO A 165 -7.10 -8.95 -18.25
CA PRO A 165 -7.71 -10.24 -17.96
C PRO A 165 -8.94 -10.47 -18.84
N ASP A 166 -9.03 -11.69 -19.41
CA ASP A 166 -10.14 -12.16 -20.18
C ASP A 166 -10.60 -13.52 -19.63
N ARG A 167 -11.62 -14.14 -20.24
CA ARG A 167 -12.22 -15.40 -19.79
C ARG A 167 -11.27 -16.60 -19.84
N GLU A 168 -10.28 -16.58 -20.73
CA GLU A 168 -9.36 -17.70 -20.96
C GLU A 168 -7.89 -17.33 -20.77
N THR A 169 -7.57 -16.05 -20.85
CA THR A 169 -6.19 -15.57 -20.83
C THR A 169 -6.06 -14.26 -20.06
N THR A 170 -4.82 -13.92 -19.68
CA THR A 170 -4.49 -12.60 -19.15
C THR A 170 -3.28 -12.05 -19.88
N THR A 171 -3.42 -10.88 -20.50
CA THR A 171 -2.31 -10.26 -21.23
C THR A 171 -1.63 -9.22 -20.35
N HIS A 172 -0.35 -9.42 -20.11
CA HIS A 172 0.58 -8.44 -19.53
C HIS A 172 1.22 -7.68 -20.69
N ARG A 173 1.19 -6.36 -20.64
CA ARG A 173 1.69 -5.49 -21.73
C ARG A 173 2.59 -4.41 -21.23
N LEU A 174 3.78 -4.26 -21.82
CA LEU A 174 4.59 -3.05 -21.80
C LEU A 174 4.39 -2.29 -23.10
N ILE A 175 4.38 -0.96 -23.03
CA ILE A 175 4.07 -0.06 -24.14
C ILE A 175 5.17 0.99 -24.23
N TRP A 176 5.69 1.22 -25.42
CA TRP A 176 6.57 2.33 -25.73
C TRP A 176 6.06 3.07 -26.96
N PRO A 177 6.11 4.39 -26.99
CA PRO A 177 6.45 5.33 -25.92
C PRO A 177 5.35 5.43 -24.86
N GLU A 178 5.67 6.13 -23.75
CA GLU A 178 4.80 6.32 -22.60
C GLU A 178 3.42 6.90 -22.95
N GLU A 179 2.38 6.35 -22.34
CA GLU A 179 0.99 6.85 -22.46
C GLU A 179 0.19 6.58 -21.18
N GLU A 180 -0.87 7.34 -20.96
CA GLU A 180 -1.97 7.00 -20.03
C GLU A 180 -3.30 7.16 -20.75
N MET A 181 -3.94 6.07 -21.15
CA MET A 181 -5.13 6.07 -21.99
C MET A 181 -6.22 5.18 -21.40
N PRO A 182 -7.51 5.40 -21.71
CA PRO A 182 -8.06 6.57 -22.44
C PRO A 182 -8.14 7.83 -21.60
N VAL A 183 -7.90 7.73 -20.29
CA VAL A 183 -8.01 8.83 -19.32
C VAL A 183 -6.94 8.68 -18.23
N MET A 184 -6.55 9.82 -17.65
CA MET A 184 -5.74 9.90 -16.43
C MET A 184 -6.66 10.08 -15.22
N TYR A 185 -6.36 9.42 -14.13
CA TYR A 185 -7.02 9.66 -12.86
C TYR A 185 -6.60 11.01 -12.26
N ALA A 186 -7.54 11.81 -11.83
CA ALA A 186 -7.25 13.10 -11.21
C ALA A 186 -7.51 13.10 -9.69
N ALA A 187 -8.71 12.72 -9.25
CA ALA A 187 -9.08 12.56 -7.85
C ALA A 187 -10.52 12.01 -7.74
N ARG A 188 -10.77 11.07 -6.85
CA ARG A 188 -12.09 10.46 -6.60
C ARG A 188 -12.73 9.94 -7.91
N ASP A 189 -13.86 10.48 -8.33
CA ASP A 189 -14.56 10.14 -9.57
C ASP A 189 -14.17 11.02 -10.78
N ARG A 190 -13.13 11.86 -10.62
CA ARG A 190 -12.70 12.81 -11.66
C ARG A 190 -11.54 12.26 -12.47
N TYR A 191 -11.68 12.37 -13.78
CA TYR A 191 -10.68 11.99 -14.76
C TYR A 191 -10.33 13.20 -15.64
N LYS A 192 -9.10 13.19 -16.17
CA LYS A 192 -8.62 14.07 -17.23
C LYS A 192 -8.48 13.29 -18.51
N PRO A 193 -8.48 13.94 -19.69
CA PRO A 193 -8.10 13.29 -20.95
C PRO A 193 -6.75 12.60 -20.82
N GLY A 194 -6.66 11.39 -21.38
CA GLY A 194 -5.41 10.68 -21.45
C GLY A 194 -4.41 11.36 -22.39
N TYR A 195 -3.17 10.89 -22.35
CA TYR A 195 -2.12 11.32 -23.25
C TYR A 195 -1.39 10.13 -23.85
N GLN A 196 -0.75 10.35 -24.99
CA GLN A 196 0.14 9.43 -25.65
C GLN A 196 1.33 10.21 -26.19
N LYS A 197 2.55 9.87 -25.75
CA LYS A 197 3.77 10.44 -26.33
C LYS A 197 3.91 9.98 -27.78
N GLN A 198 4.44 10.85 -28.61
CA GLN A 198 4.74 10.59 -30.01
C GLN A 198 6.27 10.59 -30.19
N GLU A 199 6.80 9.49 -30.69
CA GLU A 199 8.23 9.37 -30.96
C GLU A 199 8.43 9.09 -32.45
N LYS A 200 9.46 9.74 -33.00
CA LYS A 200 9.93 9.56 -34.39
C LYS A 200 11.14 8.64 -34.37
N LEU A 201 11.24 7.80 -35.35
CA LEU A 201 12.42 6.96 -35.56
C LEU A 201 12.92 7.13 -36.98
N SER A 202 14.22 7.36 -37.13
CA SER A 202 14.88 7.33 -38.40
C SER A 202 15.16 5.89 -38.83
N LYS A 203 15.23 5.63 -40.13
CA LYS A 203 15.64 4.33 -40.66
C LYS A 203 16.96 3.86 -40.04
N GLY A 204 16.96 2.65 -39.50
CA GLY A 204 18.08 2.02 -38.79
C GLY A 204 18.16 2.39 -37.29
N GLU A 205 17.36 3.32 -36.81
CA GLU A 205 17.29 3.62 -35.37
C GLU A 205 16.63 2.46 -34.62
N THR A 206 17.13 2.19 -33.41
CA THR A 206 16.75 1.02 -32.62
C THR A 206 16.18 1.45 -31.27
N VAL A 207 15.08 0.82 -30.89
CA VAL A 207 14.47 0.91 -29.56
C VAL A 207 14.57 -0.44 -28.87
N THR A 208 15.03 -0.46 -27.63
CA THR A 208 15.13 -1.69 -26.82
C THR A 208 14.14 -1.64 -25.68
N LEU A 209 13.29 -2.65 -25.58
CA LEU A 209 12.44 -2.90 -24.42
C LEU A 209 12.99 -4.06 -23.61
N THR A 210 13.17 -3.84 -22.32
CA THR A 210 13.54 -4.89 -21.36
C THR A 210 12.36 -5.18 -20.47
N ALA A 211 11.97 -6.45 -20.42
CA ALA A 211 10.98 -6.96 -19.47
C ALA A 211 11.60 -8.04 -18.59
N TYR A 212 11.20 -8.05 -17.33
CA TYR A 212 11.40 -9.18 -16.44
C TYR A 212 10.08 -9.94 -16.35
N LEU A 213 10.16 -11.26 -16.37
CA LEU A 213 9.02 -12.15 -16.27
C LEU A 213 9.29 -13.17 -15.16
N SER A 214 8.51 -13.13 -14.08
CA SER A 214 8.57 -14.12 -13.02
C SER A 214 7.36 -15.04 -13.10
N VAL A 215 7.59 -16.34 -12.94
CA VAL A 215 6.54 -17.38 -13.00
C VAL A 215 6.74 -18.35 -11.84
N CYS A 216 5.68 -18.59 -11.06
CA CYS A 216 5.70 -19.61 -10.00
C CYS A 216 4.34 -20.30 -9.90
N ASP A 217 4.25 -21.36 -9.09
CA ASP A 217 2.95 -21.95 -8.78
C ASP A 217 2.13 -21.00 -7.91
N VAL A 218 0.83 -20.95 -8.12
CA VAL A 218 -0.11 -20.23 -7.27
C VAL A 218 0.00 -20.76 -5.84
N GLN A 219 -0.07 -19.86 -4.88
CA GLN A 219 -0.05 -20.17 -3.45
C GLN A 219 -1.33 -19.66 -2.78
N PRO A 220 -1.74 -20.26 -1.65
CA PRO A 220 -2.88 -19.78 -0.89
C PRO A 220 -2.72 -18.29 -0.52
N HIS A 221 -3.85 -17.59 -0.42
CA HIS A 221 -3.92 -16.21 0.06
C HIS A 221 -3.13 -15.19 -0.80
N HIS A 222 -3.00 -15.46 -2.10
CA HIS A 222 -2.25 -14.63 -3.06
C HIS A 222 -0.77 -14.44 -2.70
N TYR A 223 -0.23 -15.38 -1.93
CA TYR A 223 1.14 -15.29 -1.42
C TYR A 223 2.21 -15.47 -2.51
N ALA A 224 1.85 -15.98 -3.68
CA ALA A 224 2.77 -16.13 -4.80
C ALA A 224 3.39 -14.79 -5.28
N MET A 225 2.77 -13.64 -4.99
CA MET A 225 3.33 -12.33 -5.32
C MET A 225 4.67 -12.03 -4.64
N HIS A 226 5.01 -12.71 -3.54
CA HIS A 226 6.27 -12.46 -2.81
C HIS A 226 7.51 -12.73 -3.68
N ASN A 227 7.47 -13.75 -4.54
CA ASN A 227 8.59 -14.06 -5.43
C ASN A 227 8.91 -12.89 -6.36
N PHE A 228 7.87 -12.36 -7.00
CA PHE A 228 7.99 -11.19 -7.88
C PHE A 228 8.51 -9.95 -7.11
N LEU A 229 7.96 -9.67 -5.95
CA LEU A 229 8.36 -8.50 -5.15
C LEU A 229 9.81 -8.62 -4.67
N HIS A 230 10.21 -9.81 -4.24
CA HIS A 230 11.58 -10.08 -3.85
C HIS A 230 12.56 -9.88 -5.01
N GLU A 231 12.28 -10.47 -6.17
CA GLU A 231 13.12 -10.34 -7.36
C GLU A 231 13.20 -8.88 -7.86
N ALA A 232 12.09 -8.15 -7.85
CA ALA A 232 12.08 -6.73 -8.20
C ALA A 232 12.92 -5.90 -7.23
N TRP A 233 12.83 -6.19 -5.92
CA TRP A 233 13.64 -5.53 -4.89
C TRP A 233 15.14 -5.84 -5.03
N GLU A 234 15.52 -7.10 -5.28
CA GLU A 234 16.93 -7.47 -5.43
C GLU A 234 17.59 -6.78 -6.63
N ARG A 235 16.82 -6.47 -7.66
CA ARG A 235 17.29 -5.80 -8.89
C ARG A 235 17.19 -4.27 -8.84
N ALA A 236 16.44 -3.73 -7.88
CA ALA A 236 16.32 -2.28 -7.73
C ALA A 236 17.67 -1.65 -7.38
N ASP A 237 17.93 -0.46 -7.91
CA ASP A 237 19.06 0.35 -7.47
C ASP A 237 18.76 0.87 -6.05
N LYS A 238 19.50 0.36 -5.07
CA LYS A 238 19.34 0.66 -3.65
C LYS A 238 20.23 1.82 -3.19
N GLN A 239 20.88 2.53 -4.10
CA GLN A 239 21.76 3.65 -3.77
C GLN A 239 20.96 4.93 -3.49
N GLU A 240 20.14 4.92 -2.47
CA GLU A 240 19.54 6.14 -1.97
C GLU A 240 20.45 6.81 -0.93
N THR A 241 20.88 8.01 -1.26
CA THR A 241 21.58 8.86 -0.30
C THR A 241 20.55 9.76 0.36
N ALA A 242 20.31 9.57 1.64
CA ALA A 242 19.45 10.46 2.41
C ALA A 242 19.98 11.90 2.32
N ILE A 243 19.15 12.85 1.87
CA ILE A 243 19.50 14.28 1.73
C ILE A 243 19.91 14.87 3.09
N TYR A 244 19.25 14.42 4.17
CA TYR A 244 19.52 14.83 5.53
C TYR A 244 19.66 13.61 6.46
N PRO A 245 20.55 13.67 7.46
CA PRO A 245 20.60 12.65 8.49
C PRO A 245 19.31 12.63 9.32
N PRO A 246 18.90 11.47 9.89
CA PRO A 246 17.63 11.33 10.64
C PRO A 246 17.44 12.37 11.74
N ALA A 247 18.49 12.73 12.47
CA ALA A 247 18.44 13.78 13.51
C ALA A 247 18.04 15.14 12.95
N LYS A 248 18.49 15.48 11.74
CA LYS A 248 18.12 16.74 11.08
C LYS A 248 16.67 16.72 10.59
N ILE A 249 16.21 15.58 10.07
CA ILE A 249 14.79 15.41 9.69
C ILE A 249 13.90 15.57 10.92
N TRP A 250 14.27 14.97 12.05
CA TRP A 250 13.57 15.11 13.32
C TRP A 250 13.50 16.58 13.79
N GLU A 251 14.63 17.27 13.81
CA GLU A 251 14.70 18.69 14.17
C GLU A 251 13.79 19.56 13.30
N LEU A 252 13.86 19.37 11.98
CA LEU A 252 13.04 20.12 11.02
C LEU A 252 11.55 19.81 11.19
N GLY A 253 11.19 18.56 11.42
CA GLY A 253 9.81 18.13 11.66
C GLY A 253 9.22 18.77 12.94
N LEU A 254 9.97 18.73 14.03
CA LEU A 254 9.55 19.37 15.29
C LEU A 254 9.42 20.90 15.15
N ARG A 255 10.35 21.52 14.45
CA ARG A 255 10.28 22.97 14.18
C ARG A 255 9.05 23.29 13.34
N TYR A 256 8.81 22.55 12.26
CA TYR A 256 7.62 22.73 11.43
C TYR A 256 6.33 22.56 12.23
N ALA A 257 6.23 21.53 13.06
CA ALA A 257 5.08 21.31 13.91
C ALA A 257 4.84 22.48 14.88
N LYS A 258 5.89 22.96 15.58
CA LYS A 258 5.77 24.00 16.60
C LYS A 258 5.51 25.40 16.03
N GLU A 259 6.23 25.78 14.98
CA GLU A 259 6.22 27.16 14.46
C GLU A 259 5.12 27.37 13.41
N TYR A 260 4.83 26.35 12.59
CA TYR A 260 3.94 26.51 11.45
C TYR A 260 2.58 25.86 11.64
N LEU A 261 2.49 24.64 12.21
CA LEU A 261 1.21 23.95 12.35
C LEU A 261 0.48 24.29 13.65
N TRP A 262 1.22 24.43 14.76
CA TRP A 262 0.59 24.64 16.05
C TRP A 262 -0.11 25.99 16.13
N THR A 263 -1.33 25.99 16.68
CA THR A 263 -2.11 27.20 16.94
C THR A 263 -2.89 27.04 18.24
N LYS A 264 -3.31 28.17 18.79
CA LYS A 264 -4.20 28.24 19.95
C LYS A 264 -5.34 29.18 19.61
N GLU A 265 -6.56 28.64 19.56
CA GLU A 265 -7.79 29.37 19.23
C GLU A 265 -8.79 29.18 20.37
N GLY A 266 -9.04 30.24 21.12
CA GLY A 266 -9.93 30.17 22.28
C GLY A 266 -9.48 29.12 23.31
N ALA A 267 -10.33 28.15 23.57
CA ALA A 267 -10.06 27.04 24.49
C ALA A 267 -9.30 25.87 23.86
N PHE A 268 -9.13 25.85 22.53
CA PHE A 268 -8.52 24.75 21.81
C PHE A 268 -7.07 25.05 21.43
N SER A 269 -6.18 24.10 21.65
CA SER A 269 -4.79 24.13 21.17
C SER A 269 -4.53 22.87 20.35
N GLY A 270 -3.86 23.00 19.21
CA GLY A 270 -3.57 21.85 18.36
C GLY A 270 -2.81 22.22 17.10
N PHE A 271 -2.58 21.17 16.28
CA PHE A 271 -1.89 21.27 15.01
C PHE A 271 -2.92 21.28 13.89
N THR A 272 -2.90 22.34 13.05
CA THR A 272 -3.75 22.37 11.85
C THR A 272 -3.36 21.25 10.89
N ILE A 273 -4.31 20.73 10.13
CA ILE A 273 -4.06 19.66 9.12
C ILE A 273 -3.21 20.12 7.92
N GLY A 274 -2.59 21.28 8.00
CA GLY A 274 -1.67 21.80 7.00
C GLY A 274 -2.08 23.14 6.42
N PHE A 275 -1.58 23.42 5.24
CA PHE A 275 -1.82 24.65 4.50
C PHE A 275 -2.57 24.39 3.21
N SER A 276 -3.29 25.39 2.72
CA SER A 276 -3.85 25.38 1.37
C SER A 276 -3.72 26.78 0.76
N PRO A 277 -3.45 26.89 -0.55
CA PRO A 277 -3.52 28.16 -1.23
C PRO A 277 -4.99 28.59 -1.36
N ASP A 278 -5.22 29.89 -1.22
CA ASP A 278 -6.48 30.50 -1.58
C ASP A 278 -6.60 30.74 -3.11
N LYS A 279 -7.64 31.43 -3.55
CA LYS A 279 -7.83 31.74 -4.98
C LYS A 279 -6.78 32.67 -5.57
N SER A 280 -6.07 33.44 -4.74
CA SER A 280 -4.96 34.31 -5.15
C SER A 280 -3.62 33.58 -5.18
N GLY A 281 -3.55 32.34 -4.68
CA GLY A 281 -2.34 31.57 -4.52
C GLY A 281 -1.63 31.81 -3.17
N GLU A 282 -2.20 32.62 -2.28
CA GLU A 282 -1.66 32.85 -0.95
C GLU A 282 -1.92 31.64 -0.04
N TRP A 283 -0.87 31.18 0.64
CA TRP A 283 -0.94 30.03 1.53
C TRP A 283 -1.46 30.38 2.91
N SER A 284 -2.52 29.73 3.33
CA SER A 284 -3.10 29.90 4.66
C SER A 284 -3.24 28.57 5.40
N LYS A 285 -3.23 28.63 6.74
CA LYS A 285 -3.48 27.46 7.59
C LYS A 285 -4.91 26.96 7.38
N ARG A 286 -5.08 25.66 7.19
CA ARG A 286 -6.41 25.03 7.14
C ARG A 286 -7.15 25.22 8.45
N LYS A 287 -8.47 25.19 8.40
CA LYS A 287 -9.35 25.42 9.57
C LYS A 287 -9.44 24.21 10.50
N GLY A 288 -9.23 23.02 9.97
CA GLY A 288 -9.43 21.76 10.69
C GLY A 288 -8.26 21.38 11.59
N TYR A 289 -8.62 20.84 12.75
CA TYR A 289 -7.78 19.94 13.55
C TYR A 289 -8.33 18.54 13.42
N GLU A 290 -7.45 17.55 13.38
CA GLU A 290 -7.78 16.13 13.31
C GLU A 290 -6.85 15.37 14.25
N ILE A 291 -7.42 14.45 15.05
CA ILE A 291 -6.67 13.79 16.11
C ILE A 291 -5.64 12.78 15.58
N GLY A 292 -6.00 12.03 14.56
CA GLY A 292 -5.17 11.03 13.90
C GLY A 292 -4.96 11.34 12.42
N TRP A 293 -4.92 10.33 11.59
CA TRP A 293 -4.79 10.31 10.13
C TRP A 293 -3.96 11.48 9.54
N CYS A 294 -4.56 12.43 8.83
CA CYS A 294 -3.84 13.58 8.27
C CYS A 294 -3.40 14.62 9.32
N GLY A 295 -4.22 14.86 10.33
CA GLY A 295 -4.02 15.92 11.31
C GLY A 295 -2.98 15.58 12.37
N GLN A 296 -2.81 14.31 12.69
CA GLN A 296 -1.78 13.76 13.57
C GLN A 296 -1.61 14.49 14.92
N ASN A 297 -2.69 15.12 15.45
CA ASN A 297 -2.57 15.97 16.64
C ASN A 297 -2.01 15.23 17.85
N ALA A 298 -2.47 13.99 18.10
CA ALA A 298 -1.98 13.21 19.22
C ALA A 298 -0.53 12.76 19.01
N SER A 299 -0.15 12.32 17.81
CA SER A 299 1.21 11.88 17.50
C SER A 299 2.21 13.04 17.54
N PHE A 300 1.84 14.23 17.03
CA PHE A 300 2.68 15.42 17.17
C PHE A 300 2.86 15.82 18.64
N ALA A 301 1.79 15.79 19.43
CA ALA A 301 1.88 16.09 20.85
C ALA A 301 2.81 15.11 21.57
N ASN A 302 2.69 13.80 21.31
CA ASN A 302 3.59 12.78 21.85
C ASN A 302 5.05 13.01 21.42
N SER A 303 5.27 13.37 20.15
CA SER A 303 6.61 13.72 19.66
C SER A 303 7.21 14.92 20.39
N LEU A 304 6.39 15.93 20.75
CA LEU A 304 6.84 17.06 21.54
C LEU A 304 7.15 16.70 23.00
N LEU A 305 6.36 15.80 23.61
CA LEU A 305 6.68 15.27 24.94
C LEU A 305 8.00 14.50 24.92
N PHE A 306 8.24 13.71 23.88
CA PHE A 306 9.50 13.01 23.68
C PHE A 306 10.69 13.97 23.49
N ASP A 307 10.49 15.08 22.75
CA ASP A 307 11.51 16.13 22.60
C ASP A 307 11.87 16.76 23.96
N TYR A 308 10.88 17.00 24.84
CA TYR A 308 11.15 17.47 26.19
C TYR A 308 11.96 16.46 27.01
N ILE A 309 11.58 15.17 26.96
CA ILE A 309 12.31 14.11 27.67
C ILE A 309 13.77 14.03 27.22
N LYS A 310 14.03 14.21 25.93
CA LYS A 310 15.38 14.10 25.35
C LYS A 310 16.22 15.37 25.48
N HIS A 311 15.60 16.52 25.32
CA HIS A 311 16.33 17.81 25.16
C HIS A 311 15.92 18.86 26.17
N ASN A 312 15.04 18.53 27.13
CA ASN A 312 14.50 19.47 28.14
C ASN A 312 13.88 20.73 27.52
N ASN A 313 13.25 20.60 26.34
CA ASN A 313 12.63 21.71 25.63
C ASN A 313 11.26 22.05 26.24
N LYS A 314 11.22 23.09 27.06
CA LYS A 314 10.02 23.52 27.79
C LYS A 314 8.86 23.88 26.84
N GLU A 315 9.14 24.53 25.72
CA GLU A 315 8.12 24.88 24.72
C GLU A 315 7.44 23.63 24.18
N SER A 316 8.21 22.57 23.92
CA SER A 316 7.67 21.28 23.45
C SER A 316 6.76 20.64 24.50
N LEU A 317 7.15 20.65 25.78
CA LEU A 317 6.28 20.18 26.87
C LEU A 317 4.95 20.96 26.90
N ASP A 318 5.04 22.29 26.92
CA ASP A 318 3.86 23.15 27.08
C ASP A 318 2.88 22.99 25.90
N LYS A 319 3.38 22.94 24.66
CA LYS A 319 2.55 22.73 23.46
C LYS A 319 1.98 21.32 23.38
N GLY A 320 2.77 20.30 23.69
CA GLY A 320 2.32 18.91 23.70
C GLY A 320 1.18 18.68 24.70
N VAL A 321 1.40 19.08 25.96
CA VAL A 321 0.37 18.96 27.02
C VAL A 321 -0.87 19.78 26.69
N ALA A 322 -0.70 21.04 26.24
CA ALA A 322 -1.85 21.88 25.89
C ALA A 322 -2.72 21.28 24.78
N THR A 323 -2.08 20.62 23.80
CA THR A 323 -2.80 19.92 22.73
C THR A 323 -3.61 18.75 23.28
N LEU A 324 -2.98 17.83 24.01
CA LEU A 324 -3.65 16.65 24.56
C LEU A 324 -4.77 17.02 25.55
N ASP A 325 -4.52 17.99 26.46
CA ASP A 325 -5.52 18.45 27.42
C ASP A 325 -6.73 19.08 26.70
N ALA A 326 -6.52 19.88 25.64
CA ALA A 326 -7.61 20.47 24.87
C ALA A 326 -8.49 19.42 24.19
N TRP A 327 -7.90 18.44 23.54
CA TRP A 327 -8.63 17.32 22.93
C TRP A 327 -9.37 16.49 23.98
N ALA A 328 -8.72 16.08 25.06
CA ALA A 328 -9.33 15.29 26.12
C ALA A 328 -10.54 16.00 26.76
N LYS A 329 -10.43 17.30 26.99
CA LYS A 329 -11.48 18.10 27.61
C LYS A 329 -12.68 18.36 26.67
N LEU A 330 -12.42 18.66 25.40
CA LEU A 330 -13.44 19.19 24.49
C LEU A 330 -14.06 18.12 23.59
N CYS A 331 -13.39 17.00 23.39
CA CYS A 331 -13.79 16.00 22.39
C CYS A 331 -14.28 14.68 23.00
N ARG A 332 -14.09 14.42 24.28
CA ARG A 332 -14.61 13.24 24.99
C ARG A 332 -16.13 13.30 25.07
N LEU A 333 -16.80 12.18 24.77
CA LEU A 333 -18.24 12.03 24.87
C LEU A 333 -18.63 11.16 26.07
N PRO A 334 -19.83 11.37 26.66
CA PRO A 334 -20.27 10.61 27.85
C PRO A 334 -20.39 9.10 27.64
N ASN A 335 -20.61 8.65 26.38
CA ASN A 335 -20.74 7.24 26.03
C ASN A 335 -19.38 6.54 25.79
N GLY A 336 -18.25 7.22 25.99
CA GLY A 336 -16.90 6.71 25.76
C GLY A 336 -16.32 7.03 24.39
N LEU A 337 -17.13 7.44 23.42
CA LEU A 337 -16.64 7.91 22.13
C LEU A 337 -15.87 9.22 22.24
N PHE A 338 -15.17 9.55 21.17
CA PHE A 338 -14.28 10.70 21.10
C PHE A 338 -14.43 11.40 19.75
N ILE A 339 -14.73 12.70 19.74
CA ILE A 339 -14.81 13.51 18.51
C ILE A 339 -13.42 13.62 17.87
N THR A 340 -13.31 13.23 16.63
CA THR A 340 -12.02 13.11 15.92
C THR A 340 -11.61 14.34 15.14
N ASN A 341 -12.55 15.25 14.85
CA ASN A 341 -12.33 16.46 14.07
C ASN A 341 -12.87 17.71 14.76
N TYR A 342 -12.19 18.84 14.60
CA TYR A 342 -12.55 20.12 15.20
C TYR A 342 -12.21 21.29 14.29
N ASP A 343 -13.14 22.23 14.09
CA ASP A 343 -12.89 23.45 13.31
C ASP A 343 -12.38 24.55 14.25
N ARG A 344 -11.14 24.96 14.07
CA ARG A 344 -10.46 25.96 14.94
C ARG A 344 -11.03 27.36 14.84
N ILE A 345 -11.69 27.72 13.74
CA ILE A 345 -12.23 29.07 13.52
C ILE A 345 -13.62 29.20 14.12
N SER A 346 -14.52 28.25 13.82
CA SER A 346 -15.89 28.28 14.33
C SER A 346 -16.02 27.75 15.76
N GLY A 347 -15.01 27.01 16.24
CA GLY A 347 -15.08 26.29 17.51
C GLY A 347 -16.04 25.10 17.48
N GLN A 348 -16.51 24.73 16.30
CA GLN A 348 -17.44 23.60 16.14
C GLN A 348 -16.67 22.30 15.95
N ARG A 349 -17.24 21.20 16.43
CA ARG A 349 -16.83 19.85 16.10
C ARG A 349 -17.04 19.65 14.63
N SER A 350 -15.94 19.62 13.89
CA SER A 350 -15.95 19.58 12.43
C SER A 350 -16.36 18.21 11.92
N GLN A 351 -16.64 18.11 10.64
CA GLN A 351 -17.41 17.06 10.08
C GLN A 351 -16.98 16.71 8.69
N ILE A 352 -16.66 15.46 8.53
CA ILE A 352 -16.81 14.77 7.26
C ILE A 352 -18.11 13.99 7.42
N ASP A 353 -19.08 14.21 6.54
CA ASP A 353 -20.35 13.49 6.52
C ASP A 353 -21.15 13.47 7.86
N ASN A 354 -21.54 14.63 8.38
CA ASN A 354 -22.39 14.77 9.56
C ASN A 354 -21.83 14.22 10.88
N VAL A 355 -20.56 14.53 11.21
CA VAL A 355 -19.95 14.18 12.51
C VAL A 355 -19.71 12.69 12.72
N VAL A 356 -19.39 11.94 11.68
CA VAL A 356 -19.01 10.54 11.89
C VAL A 356 -17.62 10.47 12.50
N ILE A 357 -17.52 9.70 13.58
CA ILE A 357 -16.29 9.36 14.29
C ILE A 357 -15.77 8.10 13.63
N ASP A 358 -14.74 8.21 12.80
CA ASP A 358 -14.21 7.06 12.07
C ASP A 358 -13.24 6.21 12.90
N ALA A 359 -13.19 4.92 12.58
CA ALA A 359 -12.37 3.95 13.30
C ALA A 359 -10.86 4.23 13.19
N CYS A 360 -10.40 4.79 12.07
CA CYS A 360 -8.99 5.12 11.88
C CYS A 360 -8.53 6.21 12.86
N ASN A 361 -9.23 7.33 12.87
CA ASN A 361 -8.93 8.42 13.80
C ASN A 361 -9.17 8.01 15.26
N LEU A 362 -10.25 7.27 15.53
CA LEU A 362 -10.59 6.84 16.88
C LEU A 362 -9.56 5.85 17.46
N GLY A 363 -9.15 4.86 16.67
CA GLY A 363 -8.12 3.89 17.06
C GLY A 363 -6.75 4.54 17.26
N THR A 364 -6.40 5.47 16.37
CA THR A 364 -5.17 6.26 16.50
C THR A 364 -5.20 7.12 17.76
N ALA A 365 -6.34 7.76 18.07
CA ALA A 365 -6.50 8.54 19.30
C ALA A 365 -6.28 7.68 20.55
N ALA A 366 -6.99 6.54 20.66
CA ALA A 366 -6.88 5.66 21.82
C ALA A 366 -5.43 5.18 22.02
N LEU A 367 -4.76 4.75 20.95
CA LEU A 367 -3.38 4.26 21.03
C LEU A 367 -2.42 5.37 21.48
N ASN A 368 -2.55 6.56 20.91
CA ASN A 368 -1.70 7.70 21.29
C ASN A 368 -1.98 8.21 22.70
N TYR A 369 -3.20 8.11 23.21
CA TYR A 369 -3.49 8.50 24.59
C TYR A 369 -2.92 7.50 25.60
N PHE A 370 -2.89 6.20 25.28
CA PHE A 370 -2.15 5.23 26.07
C PHE A 370 -0.65 5.57 26.12
N GLU A 371 -0.06 5.88 24.97
CA GLU A 371 1.34 6.33 24.92
C GLU A 371 1.56 7.63 25.69
N ALA A 372 0.70 8.64 25.50
CA ALA A 372 0.75 9.91 26.17
C ALA A 372 0.75 9.78 27.70
N THR A 373 0.03 8.80 28.23
CA THR A 373 0.02 8.51 29.68
C THR A 373 1.43 8.20 30.20
N GLU A 374 2.20 7.41 29.49
CA GLU A 374 3.58 7.10 29.88
C GLU A 374 4.53 8.30 29.66
N LEU A 375 4.35 9.01 28.55
CA LEU A 375 5.18 10.17 28.24
C LEU A 375 5.00 11.30 29.26
N VAL A 376 3.75 11.61 29.67
CA VAL A 376 3.54 12.67 30.69
C VAL A 376 4.09 12.26 32.05
N LYS A 377 4.00 10.98 32.46
CA LYS A 377 4.66 10.47 33.67
C LYS A 377 6.17 10.65 33.59
N ALA A 378 6.78 10.32 32.44
CA ALA A 378 8.22 10.52 32.21
C ALA A 378 8.61 12.02 32.23
N CYS A 379 7.68 12.93 31.91
CA CYS A 379 7.86 14.39 32.06
C CYS A 379 7.64 14.89 33.51
N GLY A 380 7.33 14.02 34.46
CA GLY A 380 7.02 14.40 35.86
C GLY A 380 5.63 14.98 36.04
N LEU A 381 4.69 14.68 35.15
CA LEU A 381 3.31 15.15 35.20
C LEU A 381 2.34 13.96 35.38
N GLU A 382 1.19 14.24 35.98
CA GLU A 382 0.10 13.26 36.09
C GLU A 382 -1.11 13.73 35.29
N ARG A 383 -1.65 12.78 34.45
CA ARG A 383 -2.85 12.99 33.63
C ARG A 383 -3.68 11.71 33.58
N PRO A 384 -4.36 11.33 34.71
CA PRO A 384 -5.15 10.10 34.78
C PRO A 384 -6.28 10.08 33.76
N ASP A 385 -6.75 11.23 33.31
CA ASP A 385 -7.79 11.34 32.30
C ASP A 385 -7.37 10.79 30.93
N TYR A 386 -6.07 10.78 30.58
CA TYR A 386 -5.60 10.27 29.31
C TYR A 386 -5.82 8.76 29.18
N GLU A 387 -5.41 8.02 30.19
CA GLU A 387 -5.61 6.56 30.21
C GLU A 387 -7.11 6.20 30.28
N SER A 388 -7.88 6.89 31.14
CA SER A 388 -9.33 6.74 31.25
C SER A 388 -10.06 7.03 29.93
N LEU A 389 -9.60 8.00 29.16
CA LEU A 389 -10.15 8.31 27.84
C LEU A 389 -9.90 7.15 26.86
N ALA A 390 -8.68 6.64 26.79
CA ALA A 390 -8.31 5.53 25.91
C ALA A 390 -9.09 4.25 26.25
N PHE A 391 -9.23 3.91 27.52
CA PHE A 391 -10.09 2.80 27.96
C PHE A 391 -11.56 3.03 27.61
N GLY A 392 -12.09 4.25 27.78
CA GLY A 392 -13.48 4.56 27.42
C GLY A 392 -13.78 4.30 25.94
N ILE A 393 -12.83 4.66 25.05
CA ILE A 393 -12.94 4.35 23.61
C ILE A 393 -12.94 2.82 23.38
N CYS A 394 -12.01 2.10 24.02
CA CYS A 394 -11.90 0.65 23.87
C CYS A 394 -13.15 -0.06 24.40
N ASP A 395 -13.68 0.36 25.56
CA ASP A 395 -14.90 -0.20 26.14
C ASP A 395 -16.11 -0.02 25.23
N PHE A 396 -16.29 1.20 24.69
CA PHE A 396 -17.37 1.47 23.74
C PHE A 396 -17.31 0.52 22.54
N VAL A 397 -16.15 0.44 21.87
CA VAL A 397 -15.99 -0.37 20.64
C VAL A 397 -16.10 -1.87 20.93
N ARG A 398 -15.56 -2.35 22.07
CA ARG A 398 -15.72 -3.73 22.51
C ARG A 398 -17.20 -4.09 22.72
N ASN A 399 -17.98 -3.22 23.34
CA ASN A 399 -19.39 -3.43 23.59
C ASN A 399 -20.24 -3.38 22.32
N ASP A 400 -19.83 -2.64 21.28
CA ASP A 400 -20.47 -2.56 19.96
C ASP A 400 -20.03 -3.66 18.98
N GLN A 401 -19.04 -4.49 19.35
CA GLN A 401 -18.51 -5.54 18.49
C GLN A 401 -19.56 -6.57 18.11
N GLN A 402 -19.61 -6.94 16.82
CA GLN A 402 -20.50 -8.00 16.34
C GLN A 402 -19.99 -9.40 16.71
N ASP A 403 -20.88 -10.39 16.71
CA ASP A 403 -20.54 -11.79 17.02
C ASP A 403 -19.45 -12.37 16.10
N ASN A 404 -19.44 -11.95 14.84
CA ASN A 404 -18.40 -12.33 13.84
C ASN A 404 -17.08 -11.58 14.00
N GLY A 405 -16.89 -10.78 15.04
CA GLY A 405 -15.68 -10.04 15.34
C GLY A 405 -15.60 -8.63 14.74
N VAL A 406 -16.52 -8.26 13.86
CA VAL A 406 -16.47 -6.97 13.16
C VAL A 406 -16.67 -5.80 14.11
N TYR A 407 -15.81 -4.78 13.99
CA TYR A 407 -16.01 -3.44 14.55
C TYR A 407 -16.71 -2.51 13.55
N GLY A 408 -17.21 -1.38 14.03
CA GLY A 408 -17.71 -0.33 13.16
C GLY A 408 -16.62 0.29 12.28
N ARG A 409 -17.00 0.71 11.09
CA ARG A 409 -16.22 1.61 10.25
C ARG A 409 -16.16 3.01 10.87
N GLY A 410 -17.24 3.39 11.55
CA GLY A 410 -17.39 4.63 12.28
C GLY A 410 -18.71 4.70 13.02
N TRP A 411 -18.87 5.71 13.84
CA TRP A 411 -20.05 5.90 14.68
C TRP A 411 -20.49 7.35 14.69
N TYR A 412 -21.79 7.57 14.82
CA TYR A 412 -22.29 8.89 15.16
C TYR A 412 -22.03 9.21 16.64
N PRO A 413 -22.03 10.48 17.07
CA PRO A 413 -21.80 10.85 18.48
C PRO A 413 -22.76 10.24 19.48
N ASN A 414 -23.98 9.86 19.03
CA ASN A 414 -24.97 9.15 19.87
C ASN A 414 -24.63 7.66 20.09
N GLY A 415 -23.60 7.15 19.42
CA GLY A 415 -23.17 5.74 19.52
C GLY A 415 -23.72 4.83 18.44
N GLU A 416 -24.61 5.32 17.57
CA GLU A 416 -25.11 4.55 16.44
C GLU A 416 -23.98 4.26 15.44
N CYS A 417 -23.84 3.00 15.01
CA CYS A 417 -22.82 2.61 14.05
C CYS A 417 -23.18 3.11 12.64
N PHE A 418 -22.23 3.80 11.98
CA PHE A 418 -22.41 4.34 10.65
C PHE A 418 -22.37 3.25 9.57
N TYR A 419 -21.33 2.43 9.54
CA TYR A 419 -21.16 1.27 8.64
C TYR A 419 -20.16 0.28 9.22
N ARG A 420 -20.16 -0.97 8.67
CA ARG A 420 -19.28 -2.06 9.10
C ARG A 420 -18.49 -2.71 7.97
N GLU A 421 -18.73 -2.31 6.72
CA GLU A 421 -18.06 -2.94 5.56
C GLU A 421 -16.61 -2.48 5.41
N GLY A 422 -15.80 -3.37 4.84
CA GLY A 422 -14.38 -3.13 4.61
C GLY A 422 -13.52 -3.37 5.85
N THR A 423 -12.25 -3.09 5.72
CA THR A 423 -11.24 -3.47 6.74
C THR A 423 -10.87 -2.36 7.72
N ILE A 424 -11.44 -1.16 7.57
CA ILE A 424 -11.06 0.02 8.39
C ILE A 424 -11.26 -0.18 9.91
N GLY A 425 -12.22 -0.99 10.32
CA GLY A 425 -12.43 -1.31 11.74
C GLY A 425 -11.20 -1.93 12.42
N CYS A 426 -10.26 -2.50 11.65
CA CYS A 426 -9.02 -3.06 12.19
C CYS A 426 -8.14 -2.04 12.93
N PHE A 427 -8.32 -0.73 12.70
CA PHE A 427 -7.62 0.30 13.46
C PHE A 427 -7.92 0.28 14.97
N MET A 428 -9.03 -0.37 15.36
CA MET A 428 -9.35 -0.57 16.78
C MET A 428 -8.62 -1.76 17.41
N VAL A 429 -7.96 -2.63 16.63
CA VAL A 429 -7.24 -3.80 17.18
C VAL A 429 -6.01 -3.41 18.01
N PRO A 430 -5.08 -2.56 17.53
CA PRO A 430 -3.92 -2.17 18.32
C PRO A 430 -4.25 -1.54 19.68
N PRO A 431 -5.19 -0.58 19.80
CA PRO A 431 -5.54 -0.03 21.12
C PRO A 431 -6.24 -1.06 22.04
N MET A 432 -7.00 -2.02 21.50
CA MET A 432 -7.55 -3.12 22.32
C MET A 432 -6.45 -4.00 22.91
N LEU A 433 -5.42 -4.32 22.11
CA LEU A 433 -4.25 -5.07 22.59
C LEU A 433 -3.46 -4.27 23.62
N GLU A 434 -3.41 -2.94 23.50
CA GLU A 434 -2.80 -2.08 24.52
C GLU A 434 -3.63 -2.07 25.80
N ALA A 435 -4.94 -1.96 25.70
CA ALA A 435 -5.85 -2.04 26.84
C ALA A 435 -5.67 -3.37 27.62
N PHE A 436 -5.55 -4.51 26.91
CA PHE A 436 -5.20 -5.78 27.52
C PHE A 436 -3.82 -5.73 28.21
N SER A 437 -2.83 -5.20 27.52
CA SER A 437 -1.46 -5.14 28.07
C SER A 437 -1.39 -4.39 29.39
N ARG A 438 -2.22 -3.37 29.57
CA ARG A 438 -2.30 -2.52 30.78
C ARG A 438 -3.19 -3.12 31.88
N SER A 439 -4.42 -3.49 31.53
CA SER A 439 -5.41 -3.95 32.50
C SER A 439 -5.31 -5.44 32.86
N LYS A 440 -4.72 -6.26 31.99
CA LYS A 440 -4.77 -7.75 32.02
C LYS A 440 -6.18 -8.33 31.92
N ASP A 441 -7.18 -7.52 31.57
CA ASP A 441 -8.54 -8.00 31.31
C ASP A 441 -8.58 -8.74 29.96
N SER A 442 -8.75 -10.05 30.00
CA SER A 442 -8.77 -10.95 28.83
C SER A 442 -9.91 -10.64 27.85
N THR A 443 -10.93 -9.89 28.25
CA THR A 443 -12.02 -9.52 27.33
C THR A 443 -11.54 -8.60 26.21
N TYR A 444 -10.56 -7.73 26.46
CA TYR A 444 -9.92 -6.92 25.40
C TYR A 444 -9.14 -7.79 24.42
N LEU A 445 -8.35 -8.75 24.92
CA LEU A 445 -7.60 -9.66 24.05
C LEU A 445 -8.55 -10.49 23.19
N SER A 446 -9.59 -11.06 23.78
CA SER A 446 -10.60 -11.85 23.05
C SER A 446 -11.29 -11.02 21.97
N SER A 447 -11.67 -9.78 22.28
CA SER A 447 -12.27 -8.85 21.31
C SER A 447 -11.29 -8.51 20.17
N ALA A 448 -10.04 -8.18 20.51
CA ALA A 448 -8.99 -7.86 19.54
C ALA A 448 -8.69 -9.03 18.59
N THR A 449 -8.56 -10.25 19.13
CA THR A 449 -8.27 -11.45 18.36
C THR A 449 -9.38 -11.74 17.35
N ARG A 450 -10.64 -11.76 17.79
CA ARG A 450 -11.79 -11.98 16.89
C ARG A 450 -11.85 -10.95 15.75
N ALA A 451 -11.57 -9.69 16.06
CA ALA A 451 -11.55 -8.63 15.05
C ALA A 451 -10.37 -8.81 14.08
N TYR A 452 -9.18 -9.10 14.61
CA TYR A 452 -8.01 -9.36 13.81
C TYR A 452 -8.23 -10.52 12.83
N ASP A 453 -8.71 -11.65 13.32
CA ASP A 453 -8.98 -12.85 12.52
C ASP A 453 -9.97 -12.56 11.38
N HIS A 454 -11.02 -11.77 11.66
CA HIS A 454 -11.96 -11.35 10.64
C HIS A 454 -11.27 -10.53 9.55
N TYR A 455 -10.56 -9.47 9.91
CA TYR A 455 -10.00 -8.53 8.92
C TYR A 455 -8.80 -9.10 8.17
N VAL A 456 -7.95 -9.91 8.81
CA VAL A 456 -6.85 -10.58 8.10
C VAL A 456 -7.38 -11.65 7.15
N SER A 457 -8.46 -12.36 7.50
CA SER A 457 -9.14 -13.29 6.60
C SER A 457 -9.71 -12.59 5.36
N GLU A 458 -10.28 -11.38 5.52
CA GLU A 458 -10.72 -10.57 4.38
C GLU A 458 -9.57 -10.22 3.43
N LEU A 459 -8.43 -9.75 3.99
CA LEU A 459 -7.23 -9.47 3.20
C LEU A 459 -6.74 -10.71 2.45
N LYS A 460 -6.60 -11.83 3.16
CA LYS A 460 -6.14 -13.10 2.58
C LYS A 460 -7.05 -13.63 1.47
N THR A 461 -8.35 -13.42 1.59
CA THR A 461 -9.34 -13.91 0.63
C THR A 461 -9.47 -12.99 -0.58
N LYS A 462 -9.41 -11.67 -0.37
CA LYS A 462 -9.63 -10.67 -1.42
C LYS A 462 -8.33 -10.20 -2.09
N GLY A 463 -7.19 -10.39 -1.44
CA GLY A 463 -5.89 -9.89 -1.87
C GLY A 463 -5.72 -8.38 -1.74
N TYR A 464 -6.57 -7.70 -0.98
CA TYR A 464 -6.47 -6.26 -0.72
C TYR A 464 -7.17 -5.84 0.58
N SER A 465 -6.75 -4.69 1.11
CA SER A 465 -7.44 -3.96 2.18
C SER A 465 -8.12 -2.70 1.66
N THR A 466 -8.87 -2.02 2.52
CA THR A 466 -9.68 -0.86 2.16
C THR A 466 -9.25 0.40 2.91
N ALA A 467 -9.66 1.56 2.40
CA ALA A 467 -9.26 2.86 2.92
C ALA A 467 -9.51 3.03 4.42
N GLY A 468 -8.58 3.73 5.06
CA GLY A 468 -8.68 4.17 6.45
C GLY A 468 -9.64 5.33 6.64
N ALA A 469 -9.69 6.27 5.70
CA ALA A 469 -10.54 7.46 5.79
C ALA A 469 -12.01 7.20 5.41
N LEU A 470 -12.92 8.01 5.95
CA LEU A 470 -14.35 7.94 5.65
C LEU A 470 -14.75 8.59 4.32
N ASP A 471 -13.93 9.49 3.81
CA ASP A 471 -14.22 10.25 2.60
C ASP A 471 -14.02 9.46 1.31
N THR A 472 -13.49 8.25 1.41
CA THR A 472 -13.26 7.34 0.30
C THR A 472 -13.77 5.92 0.60
N TRP A 473 -14.31 5.27 -0.43
CA TRP A 473 -14.71 3.87 -0.41
C TRP A 473 -13.86 3.14 -1.46
N CYS A 474 -12.56 3.06 -1.19
CA CYS A 474 -11.61 2.52 -2.16
C CYS A 474 -10.75 1.41 -1.54
N ILE A 475 -10.08 0.67 -2.40
CA ILE A 475 -9.00 -0.23 -2.01
C ILE A 475 -7.79 0.64 -1.65
N ASP A 476 -7.14 0.32 -0.54
CA ASP A 476 -6.03 1.10 -0.01
C ASP A 476 -5.15 0.24 0.90
N LYS A 477 -3.93 0.71 1.18
CA LYS A 477 -2.97 0.09 2.09
C LYS A 477 -3.21 0.39 3.57
N GLU A 478 -3.92 1.46 3.90
CA GLU A 478 -3.94 2.03 5.26
C GLU A 478 -4.40 1.03 6.32
N SER A 479 -5.46 0.30 6.07
CA SER A 479 -5.93 -0.75 7.00
C SER A 479 -4.88 -1.85 7.23
N SER A 480 -4.07 -2.16 6.21
CA SER A 480 -3.01 -3.17 6.34
C SER A 480 -1.86 -2.71 7.22
N ILE A 481 -1.61 -1.41 7.37
CA ILE A 481 -0.64 -0.88 8.35
C ILE A 481 -1.09 -1.27 9.76
N SER A 482 -2.36 -1.10 10.07
CA SER A 482 -2.93 -1.51 11.36
C SER A 482 -2.93 -3.02 11.55
N LEU A 483 -3.20 -3.80 10.49
CA LEU A 483 -3.12 -5.27 10.55
C LEU A 483 -1.70 -5.75 10.81
N LEU A 484 -0.69 -5.18 10.15
CA LEU A 484 0.72 -5.51 10.41
C LEU A 484 1.11 -5.24 11.87
N HIS A 485 0.78 -4.06 12.37
CA HIS A 485 1.01 -3.71 13.78
C HIS A 485 0.31 -4.69 14.73
N SER A 486 -0.94 -5.03 14.45
CA SER A 486 -1.73 -5.98 15.24
C SER A 486 -1.13 -7.38 15.24
N ALA A 487 -0.70 -7.88 14.08
CA ALA A 487 -0.07 -9.18 13.93
C ALA A 487 1.19 -9.30 14.78
N LEU A 488 2.10 -8.32 14.68
CA LEU A 488 3.33 -8.29 15.46
C LEU A 488 3.06 -8.22 16.97
N LYS A 489 2.06 -7.43 17.37
CA LYS A 489 1.68 -7.32 18.78
C LYS A 489 1.03 -8.59 19.32
N LEU A 490 0.16 -9.25 18.55
CA LEU A 490 -0.42 -10.55 18.88
C LEU A 490 0.66 -11.63 18.98
N TYR A 491 1.61 -11.66 18.03
CA TYR A 491 2.75 -12.57 18.13
C TYR A 491 3.54 -12.37 19.43
N ASN A 492 3.86 -11.13 19.77
CA ASN A 492 4.59 -10.81 21.00
C ASN A 492 3.81 -11.19 22.28
N LEU A 493 2.50 -11.12 22.26
CA LEU A 493 1.64 -11.46 23.42
C LEU A 493 1.40 -12.96 23.57
N THR A 494 1.33 -13.70 22.44
CA THR A 494 0.86 -15.10 22.43
C THR A 494 1.93 -16.11 22.03
N SER A 495 3.00 -15.65 21.37
CA SER A 495 4.03 -16.48 20.72
C SER A 495 3.46 -17.44 19.63
N ASN A 496 2.23 -17.21 19.15
CA ASN A 496 1.66 -17.96 18.05
C ASN A 496 2.27 -17.50 16.72
N LYS A 497 2.96 -18.43 16.04
CA LYS A 497 3.68 -18.15 14.76
C LYS A 497 2.74 -17.78 13.61
N GLU A 498 1.48 -18.17 13.63
CA GLU A 498 0.51 -17.79 12.60
C GLU A 498 0.41 -16.26 12.45
N TYR A 499 0.50 -15.51 13.56
CA TYR A 499 0.51 -14.05 13.51
C TYR A 499 1.78 -13.48 12.87
N LEU A 500 2.91 -14.19 13.00
CA LEU A 500 4.15 -13.79 12.32
C LEU A 500 4.06 -14.07 10.82
N ASP A 501 3.48 -15.21 10.42
CA ASP A 501 3.24 -15.55 9.02
C ASP A 501 2.25 -14.54 8.38
N ASP A 502 1.22 -14.16 9.12
CA ASP A 502 0.30 -13.08 8.71
C ASP A 502 1.02 -11.74 8.55
N ALA A 503 1.91 -11.37 9.49
CA ALA A 503 2.68 -10.14 9.39
C ALA A 503 3.53 -10.12 8.11
N VAL A 504 4.15 -11.25 7.75
CA VAL A 504 4.90 -11.40 6.50
C VAL A 504 3.98 -11.21 5.29
N ALA A 505 2.83 -11.89 5.23
CA ALA A 505 1.88 -11.76 4.13
C ALA A 505 1.35 -10.32 3.97
N VAL A 506 0.99 -9.67 5.08
CA VAL A 506 0.53 -8.27 5.09
C VAL A 506 1.64 -7.33 4.62
N SER A 507 2.91 -7.57 5.00
CA SER A 507 4.03 -6.74 4.57
C SER A 507 4.28 -6.81 3.06
N TYR A 508 4.10 -7.97 2.43
CA TYR A 508 4.17 -8.09 0.96
C TYR A 508 3.06 -7.30 0.27
N TYR A 509 1.82 -7.37 0.78
CA TYR A 509 0.75 -6.52 0.25
C TYR A 509 1.09 -5.03 0.39
N LEU A 510 1.59 -4.60 1.54
CA LEU A 510 2.03 -3.21 1.75
C LEU A 510 3.13 -2.80 0.77
N SER A 511 4.07 -3.71 0.46
CA SER A 511 5.15 -3.44 -0.50
C SER A 511 4.66 -3.22 -1.94
N THR A 512 3.45 -3.64 -2.27
CA THR A 512 2.85 -3.31 -3.58
C THR A 512 2.45 -1.84 -3.74
N TRP A 513 2.54 -1.04 -2.66
CA TRP A 513 2.15 0.37 -2.62
C TRP A 513 3.33 1.34 -2.46
N LEU A 514 4.55 0.82 -2.29
CA LEU A 514 5.77 1.60 -1.97
C LEU A 514 6.63 1.85 -3.18
#